data_a803084085c39f0d6fb017400967af11
#
_entry.id   a803084085c39f0d6fb017400967af11
#
_cell.length_a   1.000
_cell.length_b   1.000
_cell.length_c   1.000
_cell.angle_alpha   90.00
_cell.angle_beta   90.00
_cell.angle_gamma   90.00
#
_symmetry.space_group_name_H-M   'P 1'
#
loop_
_entity.id
_entity.type
_entity.pdbx_description
1 polymer ?
#
loop_
_entity_poly.entity_id
_entity_poly.type
_entity_poly.pdbx_seq_one_letter_code
_entity_poly.pdbx_strand_id
1 'polypeptide(L)'
;MMRKLTCYCSVAALVAGAGFAGNAMADEQRIADLEERLEALEADPATGDGIRFGGALRFNARYDDTDSAGGQASRDSGGDIDFDTFRVNVDGRQDNITFAAEYRWYDGRDFLHTGWVGYDFTDTTTVRLGQQRVAFGLQPYQSNNFWFSGNYYVGFEDKHAIGLALDHQAGPLAIDAGIFTNPPAGLSGDSFHYSTGVGPDSDREDETLAHEEQNQFYARAAYTFDHNESASTEVGLSGMYGELYNNDTRDEGDSTAYALHVNGQYDRWNIMAQYLSYDHDPDVSDGFSDDVLNMSIEGFNYAAPAEADVITFNVAYDLPVEFGPVSNLRFYNDYSTIRQKSTDDRSSALNVTGMAITAGNIYTYVDVIRGKNMPFVGAQGYALQGDSDVRDDWETIFNINVGYYF
;
A
#
# COMPACT_ATOMS: atom_id res chain seq x y z
N MET A 1 4.03 -36.25 -33.29
CA MET A 1 5.23 -35.59 -33.83
C MET A 1 4.99 -34.08 -33.63
N MET A 2 5.16 -33.63 -32.40
CA MET A 2 4.86 -32.25 -31.98
C MET A 2 6.18 -31.45 -31.90
N ARG A 3 6.24 -30.38 -32.67
CA ARG A 3 7.36 -29.44 -32.62
C ARG A 3 7.11 -28.48 -31.45
N LYS A 4 7.97 -28.52 -30.46
CA LYS A 4 8.06 -27.50 -29.43
C LYS A 4 8.64 -26.22 -30.07
N LEU A 5 7.87 -25.13 -30.06
CA LEU A 5 8.39 -23.80 -30.34
C LEU A 5 8.88 -23.23 -29.00
N THR A 6 10.18 -23.17 -28.85
CA THR A 6 10.83 -22.49 -27.74
C THR A 6 10.98 -21.04 -28.12
N CYS A 7 10.17 -20.17 -27.51
CA CYS A 7 10.30 -18.73 -27.68
C CYS A 7 11.35 -18.22 -26.68
N TYR A 8 12.56 -17.93 -27.19
CA TYR A 8 13.61 -17.25 -26.42
C TYR A 8 13.37 -15.74 -26.52
N CYS A 9 12.83 -15.10 -25.47
CA CYS A 9 12.96 -13.67 -25.30
C CYS A 9 14.37 -13.35 -24.81
N SER A 10 15.27 -13.06 -25.74
CA SER A 10 16.58 -12.51 -25.43
C SER A 10 16.44 -11.02 -25.17
N VAL A 11 16.42 -10.61 -23.90
CA VAL A 11 16.67 -9.22 -23.51
C VAL A 11 18.15 -8.95 -23.70
N ALA A 12 18.51 -8.35 -24.82
CA ALA A 12 19.87 -7.93 -25.09
C ALA A 12 20.19 -6.67 -24.27
N ALA A 13 20.99 -6.83 -23.24
CA ALA A 13 21.62 -5.71 -22.54
C ALA A 13 22.66 -5.06 -23.46
N LEU A 14 22.35 -3.90 -24.01
CA LEU A 14 23.33 -3.05 -24.69
C LEU A 14 23.86 -2.03 -23.70
N VAL A 15 25.01 -2.35 -23.10
CA VAL A 15 25.83 -1.36 -22.39
C VAL A 15 26.73 -0.68 -23.41
N ALA A 16 26.36 0.51 -23.84
CA ALA A 16 27.26 1.39 -24.58
C ALA A 16 27.75 2.49 -23.62
N GLY A 17 29.02 2.42 -23.23
CA GLY A 17 29.68 3.49 -22.48
C GLY A 17 29.85 4.71 -23.35
N ALA A 18 29.34 5.85 -22.92
CA ALA A 18 29.76 7.18 -23.36
C ALA A 18 29.73 8.12 -22.15
N GLY A 19 30.79 8.86 -21.97
CA GLY A 19 31.05 9.70 -20.82
C GLY A 19 30.06 10.85 -20.69
N PHE A 20 29.59 11.08 -19.48
CA PHE A 20 28.76 12.20 -19.09
C PHE A 20 29.38 12.92 -17.88
N ALA A 21 29.87 14.11 -18.13
CA ALA A 21 30.04 15.12 -17.11
C ALA A 21 29.18 16.32 -17.52
N GLY A 22 28.16 16.66 -16.74
CA GLY A 22 27.41 17.89 -16.82
C GLY A 22 25.91 17.70 -17.06
N ASN A 23 25.15 17.72 -15.99
CA ASN A 23 23.75 18.07 -15.80
C ASN A 23 23.05 17.26 -14.69
N ALA A 24 23.78 16.63 -13.79
CA ALA A 24 23.20 15.82 -12.72
C ALA A 24 22.21 16.60 -11.80
N MET A 25 22.49 17.89 -11.55
CA MET A 25 21.63 18.71 -10.66
C MET A 25 20.26 19.08 -11.23
N ALA A 26 20.12 19.17 -12.55
CA ALA A 26 18.82 19.50 -13.17
C ALA A 26 17.89 18.28 -13.27
N ASP A 27 18.47 17.10 -13.28
CA ASP A 27 17.71 15.84 -13.40
C ASP A 27 17.28 15.30 -12.03
N GLU A 28 18.07 15.52 -10.97
CA GLU A 28 17.68 15.23 -9.59
C GLU A 28 16.44 16.07 -9.16
N GLN A 29 16.40 17.35 -9.53
CA GLN A 29 15.22 18.19 -9.31
C GLN A 29 13.99 17.74 -10.10
N ARG A 30 14.15 17.14 -11.28
CA ARG A 30 13.02 16.64 -12.08
C ARG A 30 12.50 15.29 -11.59
N ILE A 31 13.36 14.46 -11.01
CA ILE A 31 12.98 13.19 -10.40
C ILE A 31 12.23 13.46 -9.10
N ALA A 32 12.78 14.32 -8.25
CA ALA A 32 12.10 14.82 -7.05
C ALA A 32 10.77 15.50 -7.38
N ASP A 33 10.67 16.29 -8.48
CA ASP A 33 9.44 16.91 -8.96
C ASP A 33 8.40 15.89 -9.46
N LEU A 34 8.83 14.74 -10.00
CA LEU A 34 7.91 13.69 -10.47
C LEU A 34 7.51 12.73 -9.35
N GLU A 35 8.39 12.43 -8.42
CA GLU A 35 8.07 11.73 -7.17
C GLU A 35 7.19 12.61 -6.29
N GLU A 36 7.53 13.90 -6.12
CA GLU A 36 6.70 14.91 -5.48
C GLU A 36 5.34 15.08 -6.17
N ARG A 37 5.26 14.95 -7.51
CA ARG A 37 3.98 15.00 -8.25
C ARG A 37 3.20 13.70 -8.14
N LEU A 38 3.83 12.54 -8.02
CA LEU A 38 3.18 11.29 -7.67
C LEU A 38 2.70 11.30 -6.21
N GLU A 39 3.52 11.78 -5.30
CA GLU A 39 3.16 12.03 -3.91
C GLU A 39 2.17 13.19 -3.78
N ALA A 40 2.33 14.28 -4.53
CA ALA A 40 1.42 15.43 -4.54
C ALA A 40 0.06 15.12 -5.17
N LEU A 41 -0.03 14.12 -6.04
CA LEU A 41 -1.32 13.57 -6.49
C LEU A 41 -2.02 12.78 -5.37
N GLU A 42 -1.30 12.43 -4.31
CA GLU A 42 -1.81 11.62 -3.20
C GLU A 42 -1.82 12.32 -1.83
N ALA A 43 -1.02 13.37 -1.61
CA ALA A 43 -0.81 13.89 -0.26
C ALA A 43 -0.82 15.42 -0.05
N ASP A 44 -0.58 16.29 -1.04
CA ASP A 44 -0.37 17.72 -0.72
C ASP A 44 -1.32 18.67 -1.47
N PRO A 45 -2.16 19.43 -0.72
CA PRO A 45 -3.00 20.46 -1.31
C PRO A 45 -2.15 21.60 -1.88
N ALA A 46 -2.66 22.25 -2.92
CA ALA A 46 -2.02 23.36 -3.62
C ALA A 46 -1.27 24.34 -2.71
N THR A 47 -0.01 24.61 -3.00
CA THR A 47 0.82 25.56 -2.23
C THR A 47 0.40 27.02 -2.37
N GLY A 48 -0.57 27.31 -3.23
CA GLY A 48 -1.19 28.64 -3.41
C GLY A 48 -2.71 28.52 -3.54
N ASP A 49 -3.41 29.65 -3.38
CA ASP A 49 -4.87 29.71 -3.57
C ASP A 49 -5.25 29.22 -4.97
N GLY A 50 -6.19 28.27 -5.03
CA GLY A 50 -6.67 27.72 -6.29
C GLY A 50 -7.19 26.29 -6.16
N ILE A 51 -7.65 25.76 -7.27
CA ILE A 51 -8.13 24.38 -7.40
C ILE A 51 -7.32 23.71 -8.48
N ARG A 52 -6.82 22.51 -8.22
CA ARG A 52 -6.14 21.65 -9.19
C ARG A 52 -6.99 20.43 -9.49
N PHE A 53 -6.89 19.96 -10.71
CA PHE A 53 -7.48 18.71 -11.15
C PHE A 53 -6.39 17.81 -11.69
N GLY A 54 -6.48 16.55 -11.36
CA GLY A 54 -5.58 15.53 -11.85
C GLY A 54 -6.29 14.20 -11.99
N GLY A 55 -5.52 13.18 -12.33
CA GLY A 55 -6.07 11.84 -12.42
C GLY A 55 -5.08 10.86 -13.01
N ALA A 56 -5.54 9.63 -13.16
CA ALA A 56 -4.75 8.58 -13.79
C ALA A 56 -5.63 7.62 -14.59
N LEU A 57 -5.03 7.04 -15.61
CA LEU A 57 -5.58 5.91 -16.35
C LEU A 57 -4.53 4.80 -16.34
N ARG A 58 -4.87 3.64 -15.79
CA ARG A 58 -3.93 2.52 -15.63
C ARG A 58 -4.46 1.25 -16.29
N PHE A 59 -3.52 0.46 -16.80
CA PHE A 59 -3.72 -0.87 -17.33
C PHE A 59 -2.74 -1.83 -16.68
N ASN A 60 -3.17 -3.06 -16.48
CA ASN A 60 -2.38 -4.10 -15.87
C ASN A 60 -2.22 -5.28 -16.83
N ALA A 61 -1.02 -5.80 -16.97
CA ALA A 61 -0.75 -7.03 -17.70
C ALA A 61 -0.15 -8.05 -16.71
N ARG A 62 -0.83 -9.18 -16.54
CA ARG A 62 -0.47 -10.20 -15.57
C ARG A 62 -0.21 -11.53 -16.28
N TYR A 63 0.83 -12.21 -15.86
CA TYR A 63 1.10 -13.59 -16.19
C TYR A 63 1.28 -14.40 -14.92
N ASP A 64 0.38 -15.34 -14.69
CA ASP A 64 0.34 -16.22 -13.55
C ASP A 64 0.42 -17.68 -14.03
N ASP A 65 1.27 -18.47 -13.43
CA ASP A 65 1.52 -19.88 -13.76
C ASP A 65 0.61 -20.83 -12.96
N THR A 66 -0.16 -20.32 -12.03
CA THR A 66 -0.97 -21.10 -11.10
C THR A 66 -2.47 -20.94 -11.35
N ASP A 67 -3.25 -21.96 -11.01
CA ASP A 67 -4.70 -21.87 -10.95
C ASP A 67 -5.08 -21.11 -9.67
N SER A 68 -5.27 -19.80 -9.74
CA SER A 68 -5.71 -19.01 -8.60
C SER A 68 -7.17 -19.30 -8.28
N ALA A 69 -7.49 -19.40 -6.99
CA ALA A 69 -8.87 -19.50 -6.54
C ALA A 69 -9.62 -18.22 -6.95
N GLY A 70 -10.60 -18.35 -7.86
CA GLY A 70 -11.43 -17.27 -8.35
C GLY A 70 -10.99 -16.59 -9.64
N GLY A 71 -9.85 -16.98 -10.24
CA GLY A 71 -9.39 -16.48 -11.53
C GLY A 71 -8.98 -17.60 -12.48
N GLN A 72 -9.17 -17.42 -13.78
CA GLN A 72 -8.53 -18.29 -14.76
C GLN A 72 -7.02 -18.05 -14.71
N ALA A 73 -6.25 -19.13 -14.72
CA ALA A 73 -4.81 -19.01 -14.85
C ALA A 73 -4.48 -18.27 -16.15
N SER A 74 -3.84 -17.13 -16.06
CA SER A 74 -3.47 -16.31 -17.22
C SER A 74 -2.49 -17.04 -18.14
N ARG A 75 -1.83 -18.08 -17.63
CA ARG A 75 -1.00 -19.02 -18.40
C ARG A 75 -1.70 -19.64 -19.59
N ASP A 76 -2.97 -20.05 -19.43
CA ASP A 76 -3.72 -20.76 -20.47
C ASP A 76 -4.17 -19.83 -21.59
N SER A 77 -4.32 -18.53 -21.30
CA SER A 77 -4.62 -17.48 -22.27
C SER A 77 -3.36 -16.77 -22.82
N GLY A 78 -2.18 -17.05 -22.27
CA GLY A 78 -0.93 -16.39 -22.65
C GLY A 78 -0.68 -15.07 -21.94
N GLY A 79 -1.39 -14.83 -20.84
CA GLY A 79 -1.41 -13.59 -20.08
C GLY A 79 -2.69 -12.78 -20.31
N ASP A 80 -3.07 -12.01 -19.32
CA ASP A 80 -4.23 -11.11 -19.37
C ASP A 80 -3.77 -9.65 -19.38
N ILE A 81 -4.52 -8.82 -20.10
CA ILE A 81 -4.36 -7.35 -20.06
C ILE A 81 -5.71 -6.79 -19.66
N ASP A 82 -5.74 -6.17 -18.51
CA ASP A 82 -6.94 -5.64 -17.90
C ASP A 82 -6.89 -4.12 -17.73
N PHE A 83 -8.07 -3.54 -17.71
CA PHE A 83 -8.26 -2.20 -17.21
C PHE A 83 -8.04 -2.26 -15.68
N ASP A 84 -7.04 -1.50 -15.19
CA ASP A 84 -6.76 -1.43 -13.76
C ASP A 84 -7.63 -0.36 -13.11
N THR A 85 -7.40 0.91 -13.40
CA THR A 85 -8.21 1.99 -12.81
C THR A 85 -8.24 3.24 -13.69
N PHE A 86 -9.36 3.95 -13.60
CA PHE A 86 -9.46 5.35 -13.92
C PHE A 86 -9.75 6.13 -12.64
N ARG A 87 -8.98 7.20 -12.36
CA ARG A 87 -9.23 8.04 -11.20
C ARG A 87 -9.23 9.52 -11.57
N VAL A 88 -10.01 10.27 -10.84
CA VAL A 88 -10.01 11.74 -10.89
C VAL A 88 -9.80 12.25 -9.49
N ASN A 89 -8.88 13.18 -9.35
CA ASN A 89 -8.63 13.88 -8.10
C ASN A 89 -8.79 15.39 -8.29
N VAL A 90 -9.22 16.03 -7.21
CA VAL A 90 -9.31 17.47 -7.09
C VAL A 90 -8.79 17.87 -5.72
N ASP A 91 -7.90 18.82 -5.69
CA ASP A 91 -7.40 19.40 -4.46
C ASP A 91 -7.38 20.92 -4.57
N GLY A 92 -7.37 21.60 -3.44
CA GLY A 92 -7.34 23.04 -3.46
C GLY A 92 -7.10 23.68 -2.11
N ARG A 93 -6.78 24.96 -2.19
CA ARG A 93 -6.57 25.85 -1.04
C ARG A 93 -7.28 27.18 -1.24
N GLN A 94 -7.86 27.67 -0.17
CA GLN A 94 -8.33 29.06 -0.06
C GLN A 94 -7.97 29.58 1.33
N ASP A 95 -7.06 30.52 1.41
CA ASP A 95 -6.50 30.98 2.68
C ASP A 95 -5.91 29.78 3.49
N ASN A 96 -6.42 29.57 4.70
CA ASN A 96 -6.02 28.46 5.57
C ASN A 96 -6.90 27.21 5.42
N ILE A 97 -7.85 27.20 4.50
CA ILE A 97 -8.70 26.04 4.25
C ILE A 97 -8.11 25.25 3.09
N THR A 98 -7.94 23.95 3.29
CA THR A 98 -7.47 23.01 2.27
C THR A 98 -8.47 21.90 2.10
N PHE A 99 -8.48 21.26 0.94
CA PHE A 99 -9.29 20.08 0.69
C PHE A 99 -8.65 19.18 -0.35
N ALA A 100 -8.95 17.90 -0.29
CA ALA A 100 -8.66 16.97 -1.37
C ALA A 100 -9.79 15.94 -1.50
N ALA A 101 -10.05 15.52 -2.73
CA ALA A 101 -10.94 14.42 -3.04
C ALA A 101 -10.40 13.62 -4.21
N GLU A 102 -10.46 12.30 -4.11
CA GLU A 102 -10.11 11.36 -5.18
C GLU A 102 -11.17 10.28 -5.29
N TYR A 103 -11.69 10.07 -6.50
CA TYR A 103 -12.62 9.01 -6.81
C TYR A 103 -12.01 8.06 -7.84
N ARG A 104 -12.13 6.75 -7.58
CA ARG A 104 -11.56 5.69 -8.42
C ARG A 104 -12.64 4.78 -8.98
N TRP A 105 -12.48 4.42 -10.26
CA TRP A 105 -13.25 3.42 -10.97
C TRP A 105 -12.33 2.27 -11.37
N TYR A 106 -12.71 1.08 -10.97
CA TYR A 106 -12.09 -0.19 -11.34
C TYR A 106 -13.07 -1.02 -12.18
N ASP A 107 -12.65 -2.16 -12.67
CA ASP A 107 -13.60 -3.11 -13.27
C ASP A 107 -14.50 -3.70 -12.19
N GLY A 108 -15.81 -3.40 -12.29
CA GLY A 108 -16.85 -3.90 -11.41
C GLY A 108 -17.00 -3.22 -10.05
N ARG A 109 -16.20 -2.18 -9.72
CA ARG A 109 -16.32 -1.42 -8.47
C ARG A 109 -15.82 0.01 -8.59
N ASP A 110 -16.33 0.89 -7.74
CA ASP A 110 -15.90 2.28 -7.65
C ASP A 110 -16.12 2.84 -6.25
N PHE A 111 -15.30 3.78 -5.83
CA PHE A 111 -15.36 4.36 -4.48
C PHE A 111 -14.65 5.70 -4.34
N LEU A 112 -15.02 6.42 -3.29
CA LEU A 112 -14.28 7.56 -2.78
C LEU A 112 -13.00 7.05 -2.09
N HIS A 113 -11.84 7.30 -2.68
CA HIS A 113 -10.56 6.93 -2.07
C HIS A 113 -10.14 7.93 -0.99
N THR A 114 -10.19 9.21 -1.32
CA THR A 114 -9.84 10.34 -0.44
C THR A 114 -10.95 11.37 -0.51
N GLY A 115 -11.29 12.02 0.62
CA GLY A 115 -12.30 13.07 0.67
C GLY A 115 -12.28 13.78 2.02
N TRP A 116 -11.47 14.85 2.15
CA TRP A 116 -11.32 15.59 3.40
C TRP A 116 -11.27 17.10 3.19
N VAL A 117 -11.56 17.83 4.28
CA VAL A 117 -11.35 19.27 4.41
C VAL A 117 -10.41 19.51 5.57
N GLY A 118 -9.39 20.37 5.37
CA GLY A 118 -8.39 20.71 6.34
C GLY A 118 -8.37 22.19 6.69
N TYR A 119 -7.77 22.50 7.83
CA TYR A 119 -7.50 23.86 8.27
C TYR A 119 -6.07 23.97 8.78
N ASP A 120 -5.30 24.89 8.19
CA ASP A 120 -3.94 25.19 8.62
C ASP A 120 -3.96 26.20 9.74
N PHE A 121 -3.74 25.74 10.97
CA PHE A 121 -3.63 26.60 12.13
C PHE A 121 -2.34 27.44 12.12
N THR A 122 -1.30 26.85 11.56
CA THR A 122 0.01 27.47 11.33
C THR A 122 0.61 26.88 10.05
N ASP A 123 1.74 27.40 9.59
CA ASP A 123 2.50 26.84 8.44
C ASP A 123 3.01 25.41 8.70
N THR A 124 2.91 24.92 9.92
CA THR A 124 3.43 23.60 10.34
C THR A 124 2.40 22.75 11.07
N THR A 125 1.14 23.16 11.12
CA THR A 125 0.09 22.43 11.85
C THR A 125 -1.20 22.47 11.05
N THR A 126 -1.64 21.32 10.61
CA THR A 126 -2.90 21.14 9.88
C THR A 126 -3.80 20.17 10.64
N VAL A 127 -5.09 20.44 10.64
CA VAL A 127 -6.12 19.49 11.10
C VAL A 127 -7.03 19.19 9.93
N ARG A 128 -7.27 17.90 9.68
CA ARG A 128 -8.12 17.40 8.59
C ARG A 128 -9.30 16.59 9.13
N LEU A 129 -10.46 16.75 8.51
CA LEU A 129 -11.68 15.99 8.77
C LEU A 129 -12.18 15.36 7.49
N GLY A 130 -12.38 14.06 7.50
CA GLY A 130 -12.94 13.31 6.37
C GLY A 130 -12.25 11.97 6.12
N GLN A 131 -12.50 11.42 4.93
CA GLN A 131 -11.88 10.20 4.42
C GLN A 131 -10.44 10.50 4.03
N GLN A 132 -9.47 9.94 4.75
CA GLN A 132 -8.06 10.23 4.56
C GLN A 132 -7.17 9.06 4.96
N ARG A 133 -5.93 9.06 4.49
CA ARG A 133 -4.93 8.07 4.90
C ARG A 133 -4.63 8.18 6.39
N VAL A 134 -4.54 7.05 7.05
CA VAL A 134 -4.14 6.94 8.45
C VAL A 134 -2.61 6.88 8.51
N ALA A 135 -2.00 7.82 9.20
CA ALA A 135 -0.54 7.87 9.34
C ALA A 135 -0.05 6.82 10.34
N PHE A 136 0.51 5.71 9.84
CA PHE A 136 1.06 4.62 10.65
C PHE A 136 2.29 4.01 9.97
N GLY A 137 3.41 3.87 10.70
CA GLY A 137 4.65 3.32 10.18
C GLY A 137 5.34 4.21 9.13
N LEU A 138 5.96 3.57 8.15
CA LEU A 138 6.54 4.24 6.97
C LEU A 138 5.46 4.97 6.19
N GLN A 139 5.76 6.17 5.73
CA GLN A 139 4.88 7.03 4.97
C GLN A 139 5.58 7.51 3.68
N PRO A 140 4.85 7.77 2.59
CA PRO A 140 3.42 7.50 2.39
C PRO A 140 3.11 6.02 2.13
N TYR A 141 4.11 5.23 1.69
CA TYR A 141 4.02 3.79 1.43
C TYR A 141 5.12 3.03 2.14
N GLN A 142 4.87 1.74 2.35
CA GLN A 142 5.79 0.83 3.02
C GLN A 142 6.48 -0.11 2.03
N SER A 143 6.39 0.20 0.73
CA SER A 143 6.93 -0.56 -0.39
C SER A 143 7.27 0.35 -1.58
N ASN A 144 8.09 -0.14 -2.52
CA ASN A 144 8.43 0.55 -3.77
C ASN A 144 7.65 0.03 -4.98
N ASN A 145 6.93 -1.07 -4.81
CA ASN A 145 6.29 -1.82 -5.89
C ASN A 145 4.78 -1.52 -6.00
N PHE A 146 4.16 -1.99 -7.08
CA PHE A 146 2.72 -1.88 -7.31
C PHE A 146 1.88 -2.77 -6.38
N TRP A 147 2.46 -3.86 -5.84
CA TRP A 147 1.75 -4.91 -5.10
C TRP A 147 1.69 -4.66 -3.59
N PHE A 148 2.26 -3.55 -3.09
CA PHE A 148 2.41 -3.20 -1.69
C PHE A 148 3.31 -4.16 -0.88
N SER A 149 3.32 -4.01 0.43
CA SER A 149 4.01 -4.89 1.37
C SER A 149 3.03 -5.80 2.13
N GLY A 150 3.57 -6.71 2.95
CA GLY A 150 2.75 -7.52 3.84
C GLY A 150 1.88 -6.71 4.82
N ASN A 151 2.29 -5.46 5.14
CA ASN A 151 1.51 -4.59 6.02
C ASN A 151 0.16 -4.15 5.41
N TYR A 152 0.09 -4.08 4.08
CA TYR A 152 -1.15 -3.80 3.36
C TYR A 152 -2.19 -4.89 3.63
N TYR A 153 -1.77 -6.14 3.58
CA TYR A 153 -2.64 -7.30 3.74
C TYR A 153 -3.08 -7.56 5.19
N VAL A 154 -2.52 -6.83 6.14
CA VAL A 154 -2.96 -6.81 7.54
C VAL A 154 -3.49 -5.45 7.98
N GLY A 155 -3.81 -4.55 7.02
CA GLY A 155 -4.53 -3.32 7.28
C GLY A 155 -3.71 -2.14 7.82
N PHE A 156 -2.37 -2.13 7.63
CA PHE A 156 -1.50 -1.07 8.14
C PHE A 156 -0.68 -0.32 7.08
N GLU A 157 -0.83 -0.62 5.80
CA GLU A 157 -0.31 0.17 4.69
C GLU A 157 -1.48 0.64 3.83
N ASP A 158 -1.42 1.89 3.37
CA ASP A 158 -2.46 2.57 2.58
C ASP A 158 -3.87 2.49 3.21
N LYS A 159 -3.93 2.43 4.53
CA LYS A 159 -5.19 2.46 5.27
C LYS A 159 -5.83 3.83 5.17
N HIS A 160 -7.11 3.87 4.80
CA HIS A 160 -7.92 5.08 4.82
C HIS A 160 -9.12 4.89 5.74
N ALA A 161 -9.49 5.96 6.44
CA ALA A 161 -10.65 5.98 7.32
C ALA A 161 -11.25 7.38 7.44
N ILE A 162 -12.50 7.48 7.87
CA ILE A 162 -13.18 8.75 8.13
C ILE A 162 -12.94 9.16 9.57
N GLY A 163 -12.35 10.34 9.75
CA GLY A 163 -12.05 10.85 11.08
C GLY A 163 -11.39 12.21 11.08
N LEU A 164 -10.88 12.57 12.25
CA LEU A 164 -10.13 13.79 12.49
C LEU A 164 -8.65 13.44 12.64
N ALA A 165 -7.79 14.06 11.85
CA ALA A 165 -6.34 13.92 11.93
C ALA A 165 -5.65 15.27 12.14
N LEU A 166 -4.56 15.23 12.88
CA LEU A 166 -3.61 16.32 13.14
C LEU A 166 -2.27 15.95 12.53
N ASP A 167 -1.72 16.83 11.72
CA ASP A 167 -0.35 16.77 11.21
C ASP A 167 0.43 17.96 11.77
N HIS A 168 1.59 17.70 12.35
CA HIS A 168 2.45 18.74 12.91
C HIS A 168 3.92 18.51 12.59
N GLN A 169 4.56 19.51 11.97
CA GLN A 169 5.98 19.49 11.64
C GLN A 169 6.76 20.46 12.53
N ALA A 170 7.63 19.97 13.39
CA ALA A 170 8.48 20.76 14.29
C ALA A 170 9.97 20.61 13.90
N GLY A 171 10.40 21.32 12.87
CA GLY A 171 11.73 21.14 12.29
C GLY A 171 11.91 19.70 11.76
N PRO A 172 12.89 18.92 12.26
CA PRO A 172 13.10 17.55 11.81
C PRO A 172 12.10 16.53 12.40
N LEU A 173 11.21 16.94 13.31
CA LEU A 173 10.23 16.07 13.97
C LEU A 173 8.86 16.23 13.31
N ALA A 174 8.31 15.14 12.77
CA ALA A 174 6.94 15.01 12.33
C ALA A 174 6.11 14.30 13.41
N ILE A 175 4.92 14.79 13.68
CA ILE A 175 3.96 14.19 14.61
C ILE A 175 2.60 14.13 13.91
N ASP A 176 2.06 12.94 13.81
CA ASP A 176 0.74 12.68 13.26
C ASP A 176 -0.12 12.03 14.35
N ALA A 177 -1.38 12.42 14.44
CA ALA A 177 -2.34 11.81 15.36
C ALA A 177 -3.74 11.84 14.77
N GLY A 178 -4.57 10.85 15.06
CA GLY A 178 -5.93 10.82 14.53
C GLY A 178 -6.88 9.99 15.36
N ILE A 179 -8.17 10.33 15.20
CA ILE A 179 -9.31 9.60 15.74
C ILE A 179 -10.23 9.27 14.56
N PHE A 180 -10.46 7.99 14.33
CA PHE A 180 -11.26 7.48 13.23
C PHE A 180 -12.39 6.64 13.80
N THR A 181 -13.63 7.01 13.49
CA THR A 181 -14.82 6.45 14.15
C THR A 181 -15.66 5.55 13.27
N ASN A 182 -15.45 5.61 11.96
CA ASN A 182 -16.19 4.80 11.02
C ASN A 182 -15.42 3.52 10.71
N PRO A 183 -16.11 2.38 10.59
CA PRO A 183 -15.47 1.15 10.16
C PRO A 183 -14.83 1.35 8.78
N PRO A 184 -13.78 0.60 8.48
CA PRO A 184 -13.27 0.50 7.14
C PRO A 184 -14.38 0.10 6.16
N ALA A 185 -14.13 0.24 4.87
CA ALA A 185 -15.10 0.00 3.82
C ALA A 185 -16.00 -1.20 4.14
N GLY A 186 -17.26 -0.93 4.37
CA GLY A 186 -18.26 -1.97 4.53
C GLY A 186 -18.34 -2.79 3.24
N LEU A 187 -18.34 -4.07 3.37
CA LEU A 187 -18.17 -5.06 2.29
C LEU A 187 -19.47 -5.49 1.66
N SER A 188 -20.56 -5.10 2.23
CA SER A 188 -21.86 -5.26 1.61
C SER A 188 -22.01 -4.15 0.59
N GLY A 189 -21.78 -4.37 -0.68
CA GLY A 189 -22.12 -3.58 -1.87
C GLY A 189 -22.53 -2.10 -1.77
N ASP A 190 -22.70 -1.61 -0.55
CA ASP A 190 -23.15 -0.29 -0.16
C ASP A 190 -22.02 0.63 0.34
N SER A 191 -20.78 0.14 0.42
CA SER A 191 -19.66 0.98 0.85
C SER A 191 -19.20 1.89 -0.26
N PHE A 192 -19.24 3.18 0.03
CA PHE A 192 -18.88 4.23 -0.89
C PHE A 192 -17.41 4.68 -0.77
N HIS A 193 -16.68 4.22 0.22
CA HIS A 193 -15.32 4.67 0.49
C HIS A 193 -14.32 3.51 0.61
N TYR A 194 -13.08 3.81 0.22
CA TYR A 194 -11.95 2.89 0.29
C TYR A 194 -11.45 2.71 1.72
N SER A 195 -11.08 1.49 2.06
CA SER A 195 -10.24 1.19 3.23
C SER A 195 -9.55 -0.17 3.09
N THR A 196 -8.57 -0.39 3.96
CA THR A 196 -7.97 -1.69 4.27
C THR A 196 -8.09 -1.92 5.77
N GLY A 197 -8.45 -3.11 6.23
CA GLY A 197 -8.56 -3.41 7.65
C GLY A 197 -9.50 -4.56 7.95
N VAL A 198 -9.81 -4.77 9.24
CA VAL A 198 -10.80 -5.73 9.68
C VAL A 198 -12.19 -5.24 9.31
N GLY A 199 -12.94 -6.10 8.63
CA GLY A 199 -14.31 -5.80 8.23
C GLY A 199 -15.15 -7.07 8.15
N PRO A 200 -16.48 -6.97 8.29
CA PRO A 200 -17.35 -8.13 8.28
C PRO A 200 -17.42 -8.78 6.90
N ASP A 201 -17.43 -10.10 6.88
CA ASP A 201 -17.76 -10.86 5.68
C ASP A 201 -19.26 -11.23 5.73
N SER A 202 -20.08 -10.47 5.01
CA SER A 202 -21.53 -10.68 4.97
C SER A 202 -21.96 -11.99 4.29
N ASP A 203 -21.07 -12.64 3.55
CA ASP A 203 -21.35 -13.88 2.83
C ASP A 203 -21.10 -15.14 3.68
N ARG A 204 -20.56 -14.97 4.87
CA ARG A 204 -20.27 -16.06 5.80
C ARG A 204 -21.16 -16.02 7.04
N GLU A 205 -21.65 -17.20 7.44
CA GLU A 205 -22.45 -17.40 8.66
C GLU A 205 -21.59 -17.66 9.92
N ASP A 206 -20.28 -17.29 9.88
CA ASP A 206 -19.33 -17.53 10.96
C ASP A 206 -19.13 -16.26 11.79
N GLU A 207 -19.39 -16.28 13.10
CA GLU A 207 -19.27 -15.13 14.01
C GLU A 207 -17.84 -14.57 14.07
N THR A 208 -16.81 -15.41 13.86
CA THR A 208 -15.41 -14.93 13.85
C THR A 208 -15.14 -13.93 12.72
N LEU A 209 -16.01 -13.85 11.75
CA LEU A 209 -15.87 -13.01 10.57
C LEU A 209 -16.83 -11.82 10.53
N ALA A 210 -17.52 -11.55 11.63
CA ALA A 210 -18.50 -10.45 11.77
C ALA A 210 -17.92 -9.15 12.34
N HIS A 211 -16.60 -9.10 12.58
CA HIS A 211 -15.96 -7.96 13.24
C HIS A 211 -15.69 -6.80 12.29
N GLU A 212 -15.83 -5.60 12.83
CA GLU A 212 -15.45 -4.34 12.17
C GLU A 212 -14.70 -3.42 13.13
N GLU A 213 -13.75 -2.67 12.59
CA GLU A 213 -12.99 -1.69 13.35
C GLU A 213 -13.84 -0.47 13.70
N GLN A 214 -13.80 -0.04 14.97
CA GLN A 214 -14.47 1.18 15.44
C GLN A 214 -13.55 1.98 16.38
N ASN A 215 -13.82 3.28 16.50
CA ASN A 215 -13.20 4.17 17.50
C ASN A 215 -11.67 4.04 17.58
N GLN A 216 -10.99 4.12 16.43
CA GLN A 216 -9.55 3.91 16.38
C GLN A 216 -8.76 5.20 16.62
N PHE A 217 -7.72 5.12 17.44
CA PHE A 217 -6.77 6.17 17.75
C PHE A 217 -5.41 5.80 17.19
N TYR A 218 -4.82 6.70 16.42
CA TYR A 218 -3.48 6.53 15.86
C TYR A 218 -2.58 7.68 16.28
N ALA A 219 -1.31 7.36 16.55
CA ALA A 219 -0.27 8.34 16.74
C ALA A 219 1.04 7.85 16.09
N ARG A 220 1.72 8.76 15.40
CA ARG A 220 3.04 8.55 14.80
C ARG A 220 3.95 9.71 15.17
N ALA A 221 5.21 9.41 15.46
CA ALA A 221 6.28 10.39 15.59
C ALA A 221 7.49 9.91 14.81
N ALA A 222 8.02 10.77 13.94
CA ALA A 222 9.20 10.47 13.14
C ALA A 222 10.19 11.63 13.18
N TYR A 223 11.48 11.31 13.26
CA TYR A 223 12.56 12.27 13.30
C TYR A 223 13.53 12.02 12.15
N THR A 224 13.77 13.05 11.33
CA THR A 224 14.70 13.00 10.21
C THR A 224 16.06 13.56 10.61
N PHE A 225 17.08 12.75 10.45
CA PHE A 225 18.48 13.11 10.59
C PHE A 225 19.06 13.46 9.21
N ASP A 226 19.29 14.74 8.95
CA ASP A 226 20.00 15.18 7.74
C ASP A 226 21.50 14.99 7.93
N HIS A 227 22.12 14.15 7.13
CA HIS A 227 23.57 13.89 7.19
C HIS A 227 24.35 14.83 6.27
N ASN A 228 23.80 15.10 5.09
CA ASN A 228 24.30 16.05 4.09
C ASN A 228 23.19 16.31 3.05
N GLU A 229 23.48 17.06 1.97
CA GLU A 229 22.51 17.44 0.94
C GLU A 229 21.88 16.26 0.17
N SER A 230 22.50 15.07 0.19
CA SER A 230 22.06 13.88 -0.53
C SER A 230 21.83 12.67 0.38
N ALA A 231 21.88 12.84 1.70
CA ALA A 231 21.72 11.72 2.62
C ALA A 231 20.94 12.13 3.86
N SER A 232 19.86 11.40 4.13
CA SER A 232 19.04 11.55 5.33
C SER A 232 18.57 10.19 5.86
N THR A 233 18.18 10.16 7.12
CA THR A 233 17.57 8.98 7.76
C THR A 233 16.41 9.41 8.62
N GLU A 234 15.22 8.97 8.30
CA GLU A 234 14.06 9.05 9.18
C GLU A 234 14.02 7.82 10.09
N VAL A 235 13.74 8.04 11.36
CA VAL A 235 13.44 7.00 12.35
C VAL A 235 12.15 7.37 13.04
N GLY A 236 11.20 6.44 13.11
CA GLY A 236 9.92 6.76 13.72
C GLY A 236 9.29 5.57 14.46
N LEU A 237 8.29 5.92 15.23
CA LEU A 237 7.44 4.99 15.95
C LEU A 237 5.96 5.35 15.75
N SER A 238 5.11 4.33 15.77
CA SER A 238 3.66 4.49 15.69
C SER A 238 2.96 3.59 16.69
N GLY A 239 1.79 4.02 17.14
CA GLY A 239 0.91 3.25 18.00
C GLY A 239 -0.55 3.39 17.54
N MET A 240 -1.33 2.35 17.76
CA MET A 240 -2.77 2.30 17.51
C MET A 240 -3.47 1.62 18.69
N TYR A 241 -4.63 2.13 19.03
CA TYR A 241 -5.62 1.49 19.88
C TYR A 241 -7.01 1.70 19.27
N GLY A 242 -7.86 0.69 19.30
CA GLY A 242 -9.23 0.78 18.78
C GLY A 242 -10.12 -0.34 19.31
N GLU A 243 -11.36 -0.34 18.87
CA GLU A 243 -12.38 -1.32 19.21
C GLU A 243 -12.69 -2.20 17.98
N LEU A 244 -13.04 -3.46 18.24
CA LEU A 244 -13.51 -4.43 17.26
C LEU A 244 -14.95 -4.81 17.61
N TYR A 245 -15.91 -4.21 16.94
CA TYR A 245 -17.31 -4.50 17.15
C TYR A 245 -17.71 -5.79 16.42
N ASN A 246 -18.32 -6.74 17.14
CA ASN A 246 -18.90 -7.94 16.53
C ASN A 246 -20.37 -7.71 16.22
N ASN A 247 -20.74 -7.76 14.94
CA ASN A 247 -22.10 -7.51 14.47
C ASN A 247 -23.12 -8.60 14.91
N ASP A 248 -22.64 -9.80 15.25
CA ASP A 248 -23.49 -10.92 15.66
C ASP A 248 -23.72 -10.93 17.17
N THR A 249 -22.66 -10.88 17.99
CA THR A 249 -22.77 -10.83 19.46
C THR A 249 -23.21 -9.47 19.97
N ARG A 250 -22.86 -8.38 19.23
CA ARG A 250 -23.04 -6.97 19.60
C ARG A 250 -22.19 -6.54 20.80
N ASP A 251 -21.15 -7.27 21.04
CA ASP A 251 -20.11 -6.94 22.02
C ASP A 251 -18.85 -6.42 21.31
N GLU A 252 -17.94 -5.84 22.07
CA GLU A 252 -16.75 -5.17 21.59
C GLU A 252 -15.50 -5.89 22.10
N GLY A 253 -14.57 -6.15 21.20
CA GLY A 253 -13.19 -6.52 21.48
C GLY A 253 -12.25 -5.33 21.33
N ASP A 254 -10.98 -5.53 21.62
CA ASP A 254 -9.94 -4.52 21.55
C ASP A 254 -8.98 -4.77 20.38
N SER A 255 -8.32 -3.70 19.93
CA SER A 255 -7.29 -3.76 18.89
C SER A 255 -6.13 -2.86 19.25
N THR A 256 -4.92 -3.39 19.24
CA THR A 256 -3.70 -2.64 19.50
C THR A 256 -2.63 -2.94 18.44
N ALA A 257 -1.83 -1.92 18.10
CA ALA A 257 -0.66 -2.12 17.28
C ALA A 257 0.44 -1.11 17.59
N TYR A 258 1.69 -1.50 17.31
CA TYR A 258 2.81 -0.58 17.31
C TYR A 258 3.77 -0.90 16.19
N ALA A 259 4.45 0.13 15.66
CA ALA A 259 5.47 -0.03 14.65
C ALA A 259 6.71 0.80 14.97
N LEU A 260 7.87 0.27 14.59
CA LEU A 260 9.15 1.00 14.53
C LEU A 260 9.64 0.96 13.10
N HIS A 261 10.08 2.09 12.57
CA HIS A 261 10.55 2.16 11.20
C HIS A 261 11.80 3.01 11.02
N VAL A 262 12.49 2.74 9.92
CA VAL A 262 13.60 3.52 9.40
C VAL A 262 13.39 3.70 7.90
N ASN A 263 13.55 4.93 7.40
CA ASN A 263 13.60 5.25 5.99
C ASN A 263 14.90 6.05 5.71
N GLY A 264 15.82 5.46 4.99
CA GLY A 264 17.10 6.06 4.65
C GLY A 264 17.18 6.41 3.16
N GLN A 265 17.49 7.67 2.85
CA GLN A 265 17.83 8.12 1.51
C GLN A 265 19.33 8.43 1.48
N TYR A 266 20.09 7.77 0.61
CA TYR A 266 21.55 7.89 0.50
C TYR A 266 21.95 8.01 -0.97
N ASP A 267 22.11 9.22 -1.47
CA ASP A 267 22.25 9.54 -2.90
C ASP A 267 21.10 8.89 -3.70
N ARG A 268 21.40 7.85 -4.46
CA ARG A 268 20.45 7.11 -5.30
C ARG A 268 19.86 5.87 -4.63
N TRP A 269 20.24 5.60 -3.40
CA TRP A 269 19.73 4.45 -2.65
C TRP A 269 18.63 4.88 -1.69
N ASN A 270 17.53 4.16 -1.71
CA ASN A 270 16.53 4.20 -0.66
C ASN A 270 16.48 2.86 0.07
N ILE A 271 16.52 2.90 1.38
CA ILE A 271 16.49 1.71 2.26
C ILE A 271 15.43 1.92 3.30
N MET A 272 14.44 1.04 3.33
CA MET A 272 13.35 1.08 4.30
C MET A 272 13.33 -0.20 5.12
N ALA A 273 13.04 -0.07 6.41
CA ALA A 273 12.81 -1.20 7.30
C ALA A 273 11.71 -0.86 8.30
N GLN A 274 10.83 -1.83 8.58
CA GLN A 274 9.77 -1.69 9.56
C GLN A 274 9.56 -2.99 10.32
N TYR A 275 9.34 -2.87 11.61
CA TYR A 275 8.77 -3.89 12.46
C TYR A 275 7.41 -3.40 12.94
N LEU A 276 6.37 -4.17 12.67
CA LEU A 276 5.01 -3.98 13.14
C LEU A 276 4.64 -5.17 14.02
N SER A 277 3.98 -4.92 15.13
CA SER A 277 3.31 -5.93 15.96
C SER A 277 1.89 -5.47 16.21
N TYR A 278 0.93 -6.33 15.95
CA TYR A 278 -0.47 -6.06 16.26
C TYR A 278 -1.11 -7.22 17.02
N ASP A 279 -2.17 -6.88 17.73
CA ASP A 279 -2.98 -7.76 18.55
C ASP A 279 -4.44 -7.29 18.44
N HIS A 280 -5.24 -8.10 17.81
CA HIS A 280 -6.67 -7.97 17.72
C HIS A 280 -7.28 -9.03 18.65
N ASP A 281 -7.92 -8.59 19.74
CA ASP A 281 -8.61 -9.44 20.72
C ASP A 281 -10.13 -9.35 20.46
N PRO A 282 -10.65 -10.14 19.49
CA PRO A 282 -12.06 -10.06 19.12
C PRO A 282 -12.94 -10.72 20.17
N ASP A 283 -14.10 -10.12 20.45
CA ASP A 283 -15.15 -10.81 21.20
C ASP A 283 -15.79 -11.88 20.32
N VAL A 284 -15.78 -13.12 20.75
CA VAL A 284 -16.37 -14.27 20.03
C VAL A 284 -17.22 -15.10 20.96
N SER A 285 -18.28 -15.72 20.42
CA SER A 285 -19.10 -16.67 21.17
C SER A 285 -18.38 -17.96 21.52
N ASP A 286 -18.82 -18.65 22.57
CA ASP A 286 -18.27 -19.93 23.01
C ASP A 286 -18.20 -20.95 21.85
N GLY A 287 -17.00 -21.40 21.54
CA GLY A 287 -16.76 -22.44 20.53
C GLY A 287 -16.26 -21.91 19.17
N PHE A 288 -16.16 -20.62 19.02
CA PHE A 288 -15.49 -19.98 17.88
C PHE A 288 -14.03 -19.65 18.21
N SER A 289 -13.19 -19.50 17.18
CA SER A 289 -11.78 -19.13 17.32
C SER A 289 -11.61 -17.62 17.30
N ASP A 290 -10.78 -17.11 18.19
CA ASP A 290 -10.29 -15.75 18.26
C ASP A 290 -8.94 -15.54 17.52
N ASP A 291 -8.40 -16.60 16.94
CA ASP A 291 -7.08 -16.59 16.27
C ASP A 291 -7.12 -15.92 14.88
N VAL A 292 -8.30 -15.79 14.27
CA VAL A 292 -8.48 -15.39 12.87
C VAL A 292 -9.58 -14.34 12.73
N LEU A 293 -9.31 -13.32 11.94
CA LEU A 293 -10.28 -12.28 11.56
C LEU A 293 -10.44 -12.20 10.04
N ASN A 294 -11.55 -11.61 9.60
CA ASN A 294 -11.71 -11.27 8.21
C ASN A 294 -11.06 -9.91 7.92
N MET A 295 -10.14 -9.91 6.96
CA MET A 295 -9.61 -8.68 6.38
C MET A 295 -10.39 -8.32 5.13
N SER A 296 -10.58 -7.02 4.97
CA SER A 296 -11.25 -6.47 3.82
C SER A 296 -10.36 -5.44 3.12
N ILE A 297 -10.12 -5.69 1.86
CA ILE A 297 -9.40 -4.78 0.98
C ILE A 297 -10.23 -4.56 -0.28
N GLU A 298 -10.64 -3.33 -0.55
CA GLU A 298 -11.38 -2.98 -1.77
C GLU A 298 -12.60 -3.87 -2.06
N GLY A 299 -13.22 -4.46 -1.03
CA GLY A 299 -14.32 -5.41 -1.17
C GLY A 299 -13.90 -6.87 -1.37
N PHE A 300 -12.61 -7.18 -1.29
CA PHE A 300 -12.12 -8.55 -1.23
C PHE A 300 -11.93 -8.99 0.21
N ASN A 301 -12.47 -10.16 0.53
CA ASN A 301 -12.44 -10.76 1.85
C ASN A 301 -11.46 -11.92 1.91
N TYR A 302 -10.68 -11.99 2.98
CA TYR A 302 -9.80 -13.11 3.26
C TYR A 302 -9.49 -13.21 4.75
N ALA A 303 -9.19 -14.42 5.20
CA ALA A 303 -8.82 -14.65 6.58
C ALA A 303 -7.38 -14.17 6.85
N ALA A 304 -7.18 -13.50 8.00
CA ALA A 304 -5.89 -13.05 8.49
C ALA A 304 -5.71 -13.39 9.98
N PRO A 305 -4.46 -13.51 10.48
CA PRO A 305 -4.22 -13.75 11.89
C PRO A 305 -4.73 -12.58 12.73
N ALA A 306 -5.36 -12.89 13.86
CA ALA A 306 -5.74 -11.88 14.83
C ALA A 306 -4.50 -11.25 15.50
N GLU A 307 -3.43 -12.02 15.68
CA GLU A 307 -2.15 -11.54 16.22
C GLU A 307 -0.98 -11.89 15.31
N ALA A 308 -0.15 -10.90 14.94
CA ALA A 308 1.08 -11.17 14.21
C ALA A 308 2.18 -10.11 14.42
N ASP A 309 3.39 -10.52 14.08
CA ASP A 309 4.53 -9.64 13.85
C ASP A 309 4.79 -9.56 12.34
N VAL A 310 4.96 -8.35 11.82
CA VAL A 310 5.32 -8.11 10.42
C VAL A 310 6.69 -7.44 10.35
N ILE A 311 7.58 -8.02 9.56
CA ILE A 311 8.89 -7.46 9.29
C ILE A 311 8.96 -7.10 7.81
N THR A 312 9.29 -5.86 7.52
CA THR A 312 9.45 -5.34 6.16
C THR A 312 10.89 -4.82 5.99
N PHE A 313 11.49 -5.13 4.85
CA PHE A 313 12.80 -4.62 4.45
C PHE A 313 12.83 -4.39 2.95
N ASN A 314 13.10 -3.16 2.54
CA ASN A 314 13.07 -2.74 1.15
C ASN A 314 14.36 -2.02 0.79
N VAL A 315 14.81 -2.22 -0.44
CA VAL A 315 15.93 -1.49 -1.02
C VAL A 315 15.58 -1.06 -2.43
N ALA A 316 15.82 0.20 -2.76
CA ALA A 316 15.67 0.72 -4.10
C ALA A 316 16.92 1.49 -4.54
N TYR A 317 17.12 1.56 -5.85
CA TYR A 317 18.19 2.30 -6.50
C TYR A 317 17.67 3.05 -7.71
N ASP A 318 17.81 4.37 -7.69
CA ASP A 318 17.43 5.25 -8.78
C ASP A 318 18.58 5.43 -9.77
N LEU A 319 18.27 5.15 -11.04
CA LEU A 319 19.18 5.33 -12.16
C LEU A 319 18.60 6.36 -13.14
N PRO A 320 18.98 7.64 -13.02
CA PRO A 320 18.63 8.64 -14.02
C PRO A 320 19.20 8.24 -15.39
N VAL A 321 18.34 8.33 -16.41
CA VAL A 321 18.70 7.98 -17.79
C VAL A 321 18.13 9.00 -18.76
N GLU A 322 18.74 9.12 -19.94
CA GLU A 322 18.22 9.90 -21.07
C GLU A 322 17.97 8.96 -22.25
N PHE A 323 16.84 8.26 -22.25
CA PHE A 323 16.51 7.33 -23.32
C PHE A 323 15.11 7.63 -23.87
N GLY A 324 15.04 8.43 -24.92
CA GLY A 324 13.78 8.91 -25.47
C GLY A 324 12.97 9.70 -24.41
N PRO A 325 11.75 9.29 -24.07
CA PRO A 325 10.97 9.91 -23.01
C PRO A 325 11.33 9.42 -21.59
N VAL A 326 12.16 8.35 -21.47
CA VAL A 326 12.51 7.76 -20.19
C VAL A 326 13.54 8.62 -19.49
N SER A 327 13.23 9.04 -18.25
CA SER A 327 14.08 9.89 -17.41
C SER A 327 14.67 9.17 -16.19
N ASN A 328 13.98 8.15 -15.66
CA ASN A 328 14.47 7.36 -14.53
C ASN A 328 14.11 5.89 -14.64
N LEU A 329 14.98 5.04 -14.09
CA LEU A 329 14.73 3.64 -13.82
C LEU A 329 15.00 3.40 -12.33
N ARG A 330 13.96 3.06 -11.56
CA ARG A 330 14.07 2.70 -10.14
C ARG A 330 14.04 1.18 -10.01
N PHE A 331 15.15 0.57 -9.65
CA PHE A 331 15.24 -0.86 -9.35
C PHE A 331 14.98 -1.09 -7.88
N TYR A 332 14.20 -2.11 -7.53
CA TYR A 332 13.88 -2.42 -6.14
C TYR A 332 13.76 -3.91 -5.85
N ASN A 333 13.94 -4.22 -4.58
CA ASN A 333 13.51 -5.47 -3.97
C ASN A 333 12.86 -5.14 -2.64
N ASP A 334 11.59 -5.51 -2.52
CA ASP A 334 10.78 -5.36 -1.32
C ASP A 334 10.48 -6.75 -0.75
N TYR A 335 10.76 -6.93 0.53
CA TYR A 335 10.50 -8.16 1.25
C TYR A 335 9.70 -7.90 2.51
N SER A 336 8.66 -8.69 2.74
CA SER A 336 7.92 -8.70 3.99
C SER A 336 7.56 -10.11 4.43
N THR A 337 7.45 -10.31 5.73
CA THR A 337 6.97 -11.57 6.33
C THR A 337 6.03 -11.28 7.47
N ILE A 338 4.91 -12.00 7.50
CA ILE A 338 3.88 -11.95 8.53
C ILE A 338 4.02 -13.23 9.35
N ARG A 339 4.27 -13.09 10.64
CA ARG A 339 4.47 -14.18 11.59
C ARG A 339 3.34 -14.16 12.60
N GLN A 340 2.44 -15.10 12.48
CA GLN A 340 1.37 -15.32 13.43
C GLN A 340 1.93 -15.67 14.81
N LYS A 341 1.24 -15.23 15.89
CA LYS A 341 1.66 -15.51 17.27
C LYS A 341 0.84 -16.62 17.94
N SER A 342 -0.42 -16.81 17.54
CA SER A 342 -1.39 -17.62 18.28
C SER A 342 -1.23 -19.13 18.13
N THR A 343 -0.87 -19.60 16.92
CA THR A 343 -0.80 -21.04 16.66
C THR A 343 0.26 -21.39 15.65
N ASP A 344 1.12 -22.25 15.73
CA ASP A 344 2.04 -22.77 14.72
C ASP A 344 3.10 -21.83 14.14
N ASP A 345 4.24 -22.38 13.76
CA ASP A 345 5.38 -21.75 13.09
C ASP A 345 5.10 -21.30 11.64
N ARG A 346 3.83 -21.15 11.23
CA ARG A 346 3.49 -20.74 9.87
C ARG A 346 3.68 -19.25 9.68
N SER A 347 4.22 -18.89 8.55
CA SER A 347 4.40 -17.50 8.15
C SER A 347 3.96 -17.27 6.72
N SER A 348 3.42 -16.09 6.48
CA SER A 348 3.27 -15.58 5.13
C SER A 348 4.50 -14.77 4.76
N ALA A 349 4.85 -14.74 3.48
CA ALA A 349 5.95 -13.91 2.99
C ALA A 349 5.66 -13.40 1.59
N LEU A 350 6.05 -12.16 1.33
CA LEU A 350 5.95 -11.51 0.03
C LEU A 350 7.32 -10.95 -0.34
N ASN A 351 7.76 -11.24 -1.56
CA ASN A 351 8.96 -10.64 -2.13
C ASN A 351 8.66 -10.13 -3.53
N VAL A 352 8.83 -8.84 -3.74
CA VAL A 352 8.68 -8.21 -5.04
C VAL A 352 10.01 -7.67 -5.49
N THR A 353 10.49 -8.18 -6.64
CA THR A 353 11.67 -7.66 -7.31
C THR A 353 11.23 -7.00 -8.60
N GLY A 354 11.54 -5.74 -8.76
CA GLY A 354 11.01 -5.01 -9.89
C GLY A 354 11.81 -3.80 -10.32
N MET A 355 11.21 -3.12 -11.30
CA MET A 355 11.72 -1.87 -11.83
C MET A 355 10.56 -0.95 -12.14
N ALA A 356 10.61 0.28 -11.63
CA ALA A 356 9.73 1.35 -12.07
C ALA A 356 10.41 2.20 -13.15
N ILE A 357 9.64 2.60 -14.16
CA ILE A 357 10.11 3.38 -15.33
C ILE A 357 9.33 4.68 -15.37
N THR A 358 10.02 5.81 -15.27
CA THR A 358 9.42 7.14 -15.43
C THR A 358 9.66 7.65 -16.85
N ALA A 359 8.59 8.01 -17.56
CA ALA A 359 8.65 8.51 -18.93
C ALA A 359 7.65 9.66 -19.18
N GLY A 360 8.00 10.87 -18.75
CA GLY A 360 7.09 12.00 -18.72
C GLY A 360 5.90 11.73 -17.78
N ASN A 361 4.69 11.74 -18.28
CA ASN A 361 3.46 11.45 -17.54
C ASN A 361 3.13 9.93 -17.46
N ILE A 362 4.00 9.08 -17.97
CA ILE A 362 3.83 7.62 -17.89
C ILE A 362 4.72 7.07 -16.80
N TYR A 363 4.12 6.29 -15.91
CA TYR A 363 4.82 5.51 -14.90
C TYR A 363 4.50 4.04 -15.08
N THR A 364 5.53 3.19 -15.12
CA THR A 364 5.36 1.76 -15.40
C THR A 364 6.09 0.94 -14.36
N TYR A 365 5.39 0.00 -13.73
CA TYR A 365 5.98 -1.04 -12.91
C TYR A 365 6.17 -2.31 -13.74
N VAL A 366 7.30 -2.98 -13.53
CA VAL A 366 7.60 -4.31 -14.07
C VAL A 366 8.07 -5.18 -12.92
N ASP A 367 7.20 -6.08 -12.45
CA ASP A 367 7.36 -6.80 -11.19
C ASP A 367 7.43 -8.32 -11.40
N VAL A 368 8.33 -8.95 -10.65
CA VAL A 368 8.30 -10.37 -10.34
C VAL A 368 7.88 -10.50 -8.87
N ILE A 369 6.65 -10.93 -8.67
CA ILE A 369 6.00 -11.04 -7.37
C ILE A 369 6.09 -12.50 -6.94
N ARG A 370 6.63 -12.74 -5.76
CA ARG A 370 6.71 -14.05 -5.15
C ARG A 370 6.03 -14.04 -3.80
N GLY A 371 5.01 -14.87 -3.66
CA GLY A 371 4.23 -15.01 -2.43
C GLY A 371 4.33 -16.42 -1.87
N LYS A 372 4.28 -16.51 -0.55
CA LYS A 372 4.13 -17.74 0.21
C LYS A 372 3.00 -17.50 1.19
N ASN A 373 1.91 -18.24 1.08
CA ASN A 373 0.70 -18.04 1.88
C ASN A 373 0.23 -16.58 1.85
N MET A 374 0.16 -15.99 0.66
CA MET A 374 -0.27 -14.61 0.46
C MET A 374 -1.58 -14.54 -0.31
N PRO A 375 -2.51 -13.64 0.05
CA PRO A 375 -3.67 -13.37 -0.76
C PRO A 375 -3.26 -12.91 -2.15
N PHE A 376 -4.03 -13.30 -3.16
CA PHE A 376 -3.86 -12.90 -4.57
C PHE A 376 -2.57 -13.35 -5.25
N VAL A 377 -1.73 -14.15 -4.59
CA VAL A 377 -0.53 -14.75 -5.18
C VAL A 377 -0.66 -16.26 -5.14
N GLY A 378 -0.88 -16.88 -6.30
CA GLY A 378 -0.97 -18.33 -6.46
C GLY A 378 -2.35 -18.95 -6.23
N ALA A 379 -2.38 -20.28 -6.24
CA ALA A 379 -3.61 -21.08 -6.17
C ALA A 379 -4.37 -20.97 -4.84
N GLN A 380 -3.73 -20.45 -3.81
CA GLN A 380 -4.30 -20.42 -2.46
C GLN A 380 -4.90 -19.06 -2.06
N GLY A 381 -5.15 -18.24 -2.99
CA GLY A 381 -5.69 -16.90 -3.12
C GLY A 381 -6.27 -16.14 -1.93
N TYR A 382 -6.53 -16.75 -0.77
CA TYR A 382 -7.32 -16.11 0.29
C TYR A 382 -6.88 -16.47 1.72
N ALA A 383 -5.65 -16.88 1.93
CA ALA A 383 -5.23 -17.19 3.29
C ALA A 383 -3.87 -16.59 3.61
N LEU A 384 -3.81 -15.64 4.53
CA LEU A 384 -2.58 -15.31 5.21
C LEU A 384 -2.18 -16.42 6.18
N GLN A 385 -3.06 -17.45 6.38
CA GLN A 385 -2.74 -18.63 7.17
C GLN A 385 -3.90 -19.57 7.53
N GLY A 386 -3.54 -20.64 8.27
CA GLY A 386 -4.40 -21.36 9.22
C GLY A 386 -5.30 -22.41 8.65
N ASP A 387 -5.57 -22.40 7.36
CA ASP A 387 -6.25 -23.52 6.74
C ASP A 387 -5.29 -24.74 6.65
N SER A 388 -5.79 -25.92 6.99
CA SER A 388 -5.04 -27.19 6.94
C SER A 388 -4.45 -27.50 5.55
N ASP A 389 -4.94 -26.84 4.51
CA ASP A 389 -4.55 -27.02 3.11
C ASP A 389 -3.51 -26.01 2.62
N VAL A 390 -3.05 -25.08 3.48
CA VAL A 390 -2.03 -24.09 3.15
C VAL A 390 -0.71 -24.79 2.80
N ARG A 391 -0.23 -24.58 1.58
CA ARG A 391 1.06 -25.08 1.13
C ARG A 391 2.16 -24.10 1.47
N ASP A 392 3.28 -24.64 1.90
CA ASP A 392 4.47 -23.85 2.26
C ASP A 392 5.35 -23.54 1.03
N ASP A 393 4.73 -23.48 -0.16
CA ASP A 393 5.40 -23.28 -1.44
C ASP A 393 5.40 -21.80 -1.85
N TRP A 394 6.44 -21.39 -2.56
CA TRP A 394 6.52 -20.09 -3.18
C TRP A 394 5.87 -20.11 -4.55
N GLU A 395 4.95 -19.19 -4.78
CA GLU A 395 4.31 -18.97 -6.06
C GLU A 395 4.77 -17.66 -6.69
N THR A 396 4.66 -17.54 -8.01
CA THR A 396 5.27 -16.41 -8.73
C THR A 396 4.32 -15.87 -9.77
N ILE A 397 4.18 -14.54 -9.77
CA ILE A 397 3.45 -13.75 -10.77
C ILE A 397 4.45 -12.81 -11.44
N PHE A 398 4.32 -12.66 -12.75
CA PHE A 398 4.93 -11.56 -13.49
C PHE A 398 3.86 -10.52 -13.80
N ASN A 399 4.13 -9.26 -13.47
CA ASN A 399 3.18 -8.16 -13.61
C ASN A 399 3.80 -6.93 -14.27
N ILE A 400 3.05 -6.30 -15.16
CA ILE A 400 3.38 -4.98 -15.71
C ILE A 400 2.16 -4.08 -15.49
N ASN A 401 2.34 -2.99 -14.76
CA ASN A 401 1.33 -1.96 -14.61
C ASN A 401 1.79 -0.68 -15.31
N VAL A 402 0.97 -0.14 -16.17
CA VAL A 402 1.26 1.09 -16.94
C VAL A 402 0.21 2.14 -16.62
N GLY A 403 0.63 3.27 -16.08
CA GLY A 403 -0.23 4.39 -15.74
C GLY A 403 0.15 5.65 -16.52
N TYR A 404 -0.86 6.37 -17.03
CA TYR A 404 -0.74 7.74 -17.51
C TYR A 404 -1.38 8.67 -16.47
N TYR A 405 -0.61 9.64 -15.99
CA TYR A 405 -1.00 10.59 -14.94
C TYR A 405 -1.11 12.00 -15.53
N PHE A 406 -2.17 12.73 -15.22
CA PHE A 406 -2.45 14.05 -15.81
C PHE A 406 -2.96 15.07 -14.80
#